data_6c1747089cc6926de8e515e6b1532419
#
_entry.id   6c1747089cc6926de8e515e6b1532419
#
_cell.length_a   1.000
_cell.length_b   1.000
_cell.length_c   1.000
_cell.angle_alpha   90.00
_cell.angle_beta   90.00
_cell.angle_gamma   90.00
#
_symmetry.space_group_name_H-M   'P 1'
#
loop_
_entity.id
_entity.type
_entity.pdbx_description
1 polymer ?
#
loop_
_entity_poly.entity_id
_entity_poly.type
_entity_poly.pdbx_seq_one_letter_code
_entity_poly.pdbx_strand_id
1 'polypeptide(L)'
;MTQTTSAPHHEDGTAPPAARFDAVVEAAVRQGLLGEGGPVAGFIDTEGVRASVETLHDAFAATPRVLHTFAAKACSLIPVLRLLADCGMGCEVASPGELRLALEAGFPASRIVLDSPAKTREEIRLALALGVAVNADSLDELRRIDALRNPGTASVLGLRVNPQVGGGAIGAMSTATDTSKFGVALRDTGAREAIVAAFGERPWLTRLHAHVGSQGCPLELIAAGVAQTYELAEEINATLGVRQVTSLDIGGGLPVNFADETVHPTYADYVAALTAAAPGLFSGRYALVTEFGRSLLAKNGFIGARVEYTKDAGGRRIALTHAGAQTATRTVLMPDAWPLRIGAFGPDGTPKSGPVLAQDIAGPCCFAGDVVAYGRELPELAQDDVVVLYDTGAYYFSTPWAYNSLPRPAVYGFRVAAEAGRDRTAVTFATVRDAQSMDAIAAESGLAHADALVERSV
;
A
#
# COMPACT_ATOMS: atom_id res chain seq x y z
N MET A 1 17.73 -5.57 -51.91
CA MET A 1 16.44 -6.20 -51.62
C MET A 1 16.63 -7.03 -50.36
N THR A 2 16.32 -6.43 -49.22
CA THR A 2 16.34 -7.08 -47.92
C THR A 2 14.95 -6.84 -47.32
N GLN A 3 14.19 -7.94 -47.25
CA GLN A 3 12.85 -7.94 -46.65
C GLN A 3 13.01 -7.90 -45.12
N THR A 4 12.50 -6.87 -44.52
CA THR A 4 12.23 -6.77 -43.09
C THR A 4 10.89 -7.43 -42.80
N THR A 5 10.91 -8.60 -42.15
CA THR A 5 9.73 -9.24 -41.59
C THR A 5 9.33 -8.50 -40.30
N SER A 6 8.23 -7.77 -40.32
CA SER A 6 7.56 -7.24 -39.13
C SER A 6 6.87 -8.38 -38.39
N ALA A 7 7.18 -8.53 -37.09
CA ALA A 7 6.43 -9.39 -36.17
C ALA A 7 5.00 -8.85 -35.98
N PRO A 8 3.99 -9.71 -35.79
CA PRO A 8 2.63 -9.26 -35.55
C PRO A 8 2.51 -8.64 -34.15
N HIS A 9 2.10 -7.37 -34.10
CA HIS A 9 1.60 -6.76 -32.88
C HIS A 9 0.28 -7.46 -32.54
N HIS A 10 0.22 -8.15 -31.42
CA HIS A 10 -1.04 -8.48 -30.76
C HIS A 10 -1.63 -7.16 -30.27
N GLU A 11 -2.66 -6.69 -30.92
CA GLU A 11 -3.57 -5.68 -30.37
C GLU A 11 -4.38 -6.37 -29.25
N ASP A 12 -3.91 -6.28 -28.01
CA ASP A 12 -4.76 -6.53 -26.85
C ASP A 12 -5.84 -5.45 -26.85
N GLY A 13 -7.09 -5.86 -27.07
CA GLY A 13 -8.28 -4.98 -27.15
C GLY A 13 -8.69 -4.36 -25.82
N THR A 14 -7.73 -3.97 -24.96
CA THR A 14 -7.98 -3.22 -23.75
C THR A 14 -8.03 -1.73 -24.07
N ALA A 15 -9.17 -1.11 -23.79
CA ALA A 15 -9.32 0.35 -23.89
C ALA A 15 -8.23 1.06 -23.05
N PRO A 16 -7.79 2.27 -23.46
CA PRO A 16 -6.84 3.04 -22.65
C PRO A 16 -7.37 3.22 -21.22
N PRO A 17 -6.50 3.23 -20.19
CA PRO A 17 -6.89 3.19 -18.76
C PRO A 17 -7.96 4.19 -18.34
N ALA A 18 -7.96 5.41 -18.88
CA ALA A 18 -8.99 6.43 -18.62
C ALA A 18 -10.38 5.94 -19.06
N ALA A 19 -10.52 5.48 -20.29
CA ALA A 19 -11.80 4.98 -20.83
C ALA A 19 -12.33 3.78 -20.02
N ARG A 20 -11.45 2.99 -19.40
CA ARG A 20 -11.82 1.88 -18.53
C ARG A 20 -12.49 2.36 -17.24
N PHE A 21 -11.95 3.39 -16.58
CA PHE A 21 -12.54 3.96 -15.37
C PHE A 21 -13.81 4.76 -15.67
N ASP A 22 -13.90 5.44 -16.81
CA ASP A 22 -15.09 6.16 -17.25
C ASP A 22 -16.31 5.24 -17.30
N ALA A 23 -16.19 4.09 -17.95
CA ALA A 23 -17.25 3.09 -18.00
C ALA A 23 -17.62 2.55 -16.59
N VAL A 24 -16.66 2.49 -15.67
CA VAL A 24 -16.90 2.04 -14.30
C VAL A 24 -17.69 3.08 -13.51
N VAL A 25 -17.36 4.38 -13.64
CA VAL A 25 -18.09 5.47 -12.98
C VAL A 25 -19.54 5.51 -13.46
N GLU A 26 -19.76 5.48 -14.80
CA GLU A 26 -21.10 5.41 -15.39
C GLU A 26 -21.88 4.20 -14.86
N ALA A 27 -21.27 3.03 -14.84
CA ALA A 27 -21.92 1.82 -14.35
C ALA A 27 -22.22 1.89 -12.85
N ALA A 28 -21.34 2.49 -12.03
CA ALA A 28 -21.53 2.64 -10.59
C ALA A 28 -22.72 3.57 -10.28
N VAL A 29 -22.83 4.69 -10.98
CA VAL A 29 -23.97 5.59 -10.86
C VAL A 29 -25.27 4.89 -11.30
N ARG A 30 -25.27 4.27 -12.45
CA ARG A 30 -26.44 3.56 -13.00
C ARG A 30 -26.93 2.43 -12.10
N GLN A 31 -26.02 1.74 -11.38
CA GLN A 31 -26.35 0.67 -10.44
C GLN A 31 -26.64 1.16 -9.02
N GLY A 32 -26.62 2.47 -8.77
CA GLY A 32 -26.90 3.07 -7.46
C GLY A 32 -25.79 2.86 -6.42
N LEU A 33 -24.58 2.47 -6.84
CA LEU A 33 -23.43 2.32 -5.95
C LEU A 33 -22.80 3.67 -5.59
N LEU A 34 -23.08 4.70 -6.38
CA LEU A 34 -22.68 6.08 -6.19
C LEU A 34 -23.86 7.00 -6.51
N GLY A 35 -24.36 7.75 -5.52
CA GLY A 35 -25.56 8.57 -5.64
C GLY A 35 -26.09 9.00 -4.28
N GLU A 36 -27.39 9.30 -4.14
CA GLU A 36 -28.00 9.79 -2.88
C GLU A 36 -27.82 8.82 -1.70
N GLY A 37 -28.00 7.52 -1.92
CA GLY A 37 -27.87 6.49 -0.87
C GLY A 37 -26.45 6.12 -0.52
N GLY A 38 -25.47 6.51 -1.35
CA GLY A 38 -24.04 6.27 -1.18
C GLY A 38 -23.24 7.39 -1.83
N PRO A 39 -23.15 8.58 -1.19
CA PRO A 39 -22.57 9.75 -1.83
C PRO A 39 -21.05 9.67 -1.98
N VAL A 40 -20.41 8.67 -1.42
CA VAL A 40 -18.97 8.36 -1.57
C VAL A 40 -18.75 6.87 -1.50
N ALA A 41 -17.93 6.34 -2.40
CA ALA A 41 -17.57 4.92 -2.44
C ALA A 41 -16.14 4.74 -2.96
N GLY A 42 -15.49 3.65 -2.52
CA GLY A 42 -14.21 3.21 -3.04
C GLY A 42 -14.38 2.12 -4.11
N PHE A 43 -13.48 2.11 -5.09
CA PHE A 43 -13.50 1.15 -6.19
C PHE A 43 -12.11 0.55 -6.40
N ILE A 44 -12.04 -0.77 -6.59
CA ILE A 44 -10.78 -1.51 -6.79
C ILE A 44 -10.89 -2.35 -8.06
N ASP A 45 -9.98 -2.14 -8.98
CA ASP A 45 -9.82 -2.91 -10.21
C ASP A 45 -9.17 -4.26 -9.91
N THR A 46 -9.95 -5.32 -9.89
CA THR A 46 -9.46 -6.65 -9.53
C THR A 46 -8.54 -7.25 -10.59
N GLU A 47 -8.75 -6.96 -11.86
CA GLU A 47 -7.88 -7.42 -12.96
C GLU A 47 -6.59 -6.59 -13.02
N GLY A 48 -6.67 -5.28 -12.79
CA GLY A 48 -5.49 -4.43 -12.67
C GLY A 48 -4.58 -4.85 -11.50
N VAL A 49 -5.16 -5.28 -10.36
CA VAL A 49 -4.39 -5.85 -9.25
C VAL A 49 -3.67 -7.15 -9.68
N ARG A 50 -4.35 -8.06 -10.38
CA ARG A 50 -3.74 -9.29 -10.91
C ARG A 50 -2.58 -8.99 -11.85
N ALA A 51 -2.80 -8.10 -12.82
CA ALA A 51 -1.78 -7.68 -13.78
C ALA A 51 -0.56 -7.03 -13.08
N SER A 52 -0.78 -6.25 -12.03
CA SER A 52 0.32 -5.67 -11.23
C SER A 52 1.14 -6.75 -10.50
N VAL A 53 0.49 -7.80 -9.99
CA VAL A 53 1.19 -8.95 -9.39
C VAL A 53 1.96 -9.74 -10.43
N GLU A 54 1.40 -9.99 -11.61
CA GLU A 54 2.09 -10.65 -12.73
C GLU A 54 3.34 -9.87 -13.14
N THR A 55 3.20 -8.55 -13.34
CA THR A 55 4.34 -7.68 -13.68
C THR A 55 5.45 -7.72 -12.60
N LEU A 56 5.08 -7.81 -11.32
CA LEU A 56 6.05 -8.00 -10.24
C LEU A 56 6.77 -9.35 -10.37
N HIS A 57 6.03 -10.44 -10.55
CA HIS A 57 6.61 -11.77 -10.71
C HIS A 57 7.53 -11.86 -11.91
N ASP A 58 7.13 -11.28 -13.05
CA ASP A 58 7.92 -11.26 -14.29
C ASP A 58 9.23 -10.50 -14.11
N ALA A 59 9.22 -9.36 -13.42
CA ALA A 59 10.44 -8.60 -13.16
C ALA A 59 11.48 -9.36 -12.32
N PHE A 60 11.02 -10.29 -11.48
CA PHE A 60 11.89 -11.14 -10.64
C PHE A 60 12.03 -12.58 -11.17
N ALA A 61 11.55 -12.90 -12.38
CA ALA A 61 11.52 -14.28 -12.90
C ALA A 61 12.88 -14.97 -12.96
N ALA A 62 13.96 -14.22 -13.15
CA ALA A 62 15.32 -14.75 -13.11
C ALA A 62 15.82 -15.08 -11.68
N THR A 63 15.06 -14.75 -10.64
CA THR A 63 15.45 -14.95 -9.24
C THR A 63 14.97 -16.32 -8.73
N PRO A 64 15.87 -17.26 -8.42
CA PRO A 64 15.47 -18.66 -8.16
C PRO A 64 14.59 -18.83 -6.91
N ARG A 65 14.73 -17.94 -5.91
CA ARG A 65 14.04 -18.03 -4.63
C ARG A 65 13.62 -16.64 -4.17
N VAL A 66 12.39 -16.26 -4.46
CA VAL A 66 11.80 -15.01 -3.99
C VAL A 66 10.42 -15.26 -3.41
N LEU A 67 10.12 -14.61 -2.30
CA LEU A 67 8.80 -14.48 -1.71
C LEU A 67 8.37 -13.02 -1.83
N HIS A 68 7.43 -12.74 -2.71
CA HIS A 68 6.78 -11.43 -2.73
C HIS A 68 5.70 -11.37 -1.66
N THR A 69 5.83 -10.46 -0.71
CA THR A 69 4.80 -10.18 0.30
C THR A 69 4.10 -8.87 -0.01
N PHE A 70 2.83 -8.82 0.28
CA PHE A 70 2.04 -7.60 0.24
C PHE A 70 2.05 -6.93 1.61
N ALA A 71 2.40 -5.65 1.68
CA ALA A 71 2.34 -4.88 2.90
C ALA A 71 0.89 -4.54 3.27
N ALA A 72 0.32 -5.26 4.24
CA ALA A 72 -1.11 -5.19 4.61
C ALA A 72 -1.58 -3.76 4.93
N LYS A 73 -0.72 -2.92 5.49
CA LYS A 73 -0.98 -1.49 5.75
C LYS A 73 -1.42 -0.70 4.53
N ALA A 74 -1.08 -1.15 3.32
CA ALA A 74 -1.49 -0.48 2.09
C ALA A 74 -2.99 -0.69 1.78
N CYS A 75 -3.53 -1.88 2.04
CA CYS A 75 -4.96 -2.17 1.97
C CYS A 75 -5.29 -3.42 2.80
N SER A 76 -5.87 -3.22 3.98
CA SER A 76 -6.15 -4.28 4.96
C SER A 76 -7.55 -4.91 4.80
N LEU A 77 -8.19 -4.77 3.62
CA LEU A 77 -9.50 -5.35 3.33
C LEU A 77 -9.36 -6.85 2.99
N ILE A 78 -10.02 -7.72 3.75
CA ILE A 78 -9.90 -9.18 3.61
C ILE A 78 -10.11 -9.67 2.16
N PRO A 79 -11.12 -9.22 1.39
CA PRO A 79 -11.26 -9.67 0.00
C PRO A 79 -10.10 -9.28 -0.91
N VAL A 80 -9.45 -8.13 -0.68
CA VAL A 80 -8.24 -7.71 -1.42
C VAL A 80 -7.04 -8.55 -1.00
N LEU A 81 -6.87 -8.77 0.29
CA LEU A 81 -5.82 -9.66 0.82
C LEU A 81 -5.99 -11.08 0.27
N ARG A 82 -7.25 -11.59 0.20
CA ARG A 82 -7.55 -12.91 -0.39
C ARG A 82 -7.19 -12.96 -1.87
N LEU A 83 -7.54 -11.93 -2.65
CA LEU A 83 -7.16 -11.82 -4.06
C LEU A 83 -5.64 -11.93 -4.24
N LEU A 84 -4.87 -11.23 -3.41
CA LEU A 84 -3.40 -11.27 -3.44
C LEU A 84 -2.84 -12.64 -3.02
N ALA A 85 -3.45 -13.29 -2.01
CA ALA A 85 -3.09 -14.65 -1.62
C ALA A 85 -3.34 -15.65 -2.77
N ASP A 86 -4.47 -15.52 -3.47
CA ASP A 86 -4.82 -16.35 -4.63
C ASP A 86 -3.88 -16.10 -5.83
N CYS A 87 -3.27 -14.90 -5.92
CA CYS A 87 -2.20 -14.59 -6.88
C CYS A 87 -0.82 -15.11 -6.44
N GLY A 88 -0.73 -15.87 -5.36
CA GLY A 88 0.52 -16.50 -4.91
C GLY A 88 1.42 -15.59 -4.09
N MET A 89 0.95 -14.43 -3.61
CA MET A 89 1.74 -13.57 -2.72
C MET A 89 1.78 -14.10 -1.27
N GLY A 90 2.73 -13.60 -0.49
CA GLY A 90 2.73 -13.61 0.97
C GLY A 90 2.18 -12.30 1.52
N CYS A 91 2.28 -12.09 2.84
CA CYS A 91 1.80 -10.87 3.49
C CYS A 91 2.82 -10.35 4.52
N GLU A 92 3.17 -9.06 4.45
CA GLU A 92 3.88 -8.36 5.54
C GLU A 92 2.82 -7.70 6.43
N VAL A 93 2.98 -7.87 7.73
CA VAL A 93 2.07 -7.37 8.77
C VAL A 93 2.85 -6.67 9.87
N ALA A 94 2.29 -5.56 10.39
CA ALA A 94 2.95 -4.73 11.39
C ALA A 94 2.18 -4.66 12.73
N SER A 95 1.13 -5.47 12.89
CA SER A 95 0.30 -5.48 14.09
C SER A 95 -0.45 -6.80 14.26
N PRO A 96 -0.97 -7.10 15.48
CA PRO A 96 -1.83 -8.27 15.69
C PRO A 96 -3.14 -8.20 14.88
N GLY A 97 -3.65 -7.00 14.63
CA GLY A 97 -4.83 -6.80 13.78
C GLY A 97 -4.55 -7.21 12.32
N GLU A 98 -3.46 -6.73 11.75
CA GLU A 98 -3.06 -7.10 10.39
C GLU A 98 -2.74 -8.60 10.27
N LEU A 99 -2.07 -9.19 11.28
CA LEU A 99 -1.82 -10.63 11.33
C LEU A 99 -3.13 -11.42 11.30
N ARG A 100 -4.12 -11.01 12.10
CA ARG A 100 -5.44 -11.64 12.10
C ARG A 100 -6.11 -11.54 10.73
N LEU A 101 -6.09 -10.36 10.10
CA LEU A 101 -6.68 -10.15 8.77
C LEU A 101 -5.97 -10.99 7.69
N ALA A 102 -4.65 -11.10 7.74
CA ALA A 102 -3.90 -11.95 6.82
C ALA A 102 -4.26 -13.43 6.95
N LEU A 103 -4.40 -13.94 8.18
CA LEU A 103 -4.81 -15.32 8.43
C LEU A 103 -6.24 -15.58 7.95
N GLU A 104 -7.19 -14.67 8.21
CA GLU A 104 -8.57 -14.76 7.73
C GLU A 104 -8.67 -14.67 6.20
N ALA A 105 -7.78 -13.92 5.57
CA ALA A 105 -7.65 -13.88 4.11
C ALA A 105 -7.08 -15.18 3.51
N GLY A 106 -6.55 -16.09 4.35
CA GLY A 106 -6.06 -17.40 3.95
C GLY A 106 -4.58 -17.44 3.56
N PHE A 107 -3.78 -16.46 3.95
CA PHE A 107 -2.33 -16.58 3.80
C PHE A 107 -1.80 -17.68 4.74
N PRO A 108 -1.01 -18.63 4.22
CA PRO A 108 -0.30 -19.57 5.09
C PRO A 108 0.65 -18.82 6.03
N ALA A 109 0.72 -19.20 7.30
CA ALA A 109 1.59 -18.55 8.28
C ALA A 109 3.07 -18.51 7.83
N SER A 110 3.54 -19.53 7.12
CA SER A 110 4.88 -19.62 6.54
C SER A 110 5.16 -18.58 5.43
N ARG A 111 4.14 -17.88 4.94
CA ARG A 111 4.24 -16.80 3.95
C ARG A 111 3.90 -15.43 4.54
N ILE A 112 3.79 -15.35 5.87
CA ILE A 112 3.57 -14.09 6.58
C ILE A 112 4.86 -13.66 7.25
N VAL A 113 5.16 -12.35 7.21
CA VAL A 113 6.28 -11.71 7.89
C VAL A 113 5.72 -10.67 8.85
N LEU A 114 6.10 -10.75 10.12
CA LEU A 114 5.76 -9.75 11.15
C LEU A 114 6.93 -8.77 11.30
N ASP A 115 6.68 -7.52 10.92
CA ASP A 115 7.66 -6.44 10.91
C ASP A 115 7.11 -5.18 11.56
N SER A 116 7.42 -4.98 12.84
CA SER A 116 7.01 -3.83 13.65
C SER A 116 8.18 -3.39 14.54
N PRO A 117 8.35 -2.09 14.79
CA PRO A 117 9.41 -1.61 15.70
C PRO A 117 9.08 -1.80 17.19
N ALA A 118 7.87 -2.24 17.53
CA ALA A 118 7.38 -2.27 18.91
C ALA A 118 6.55 -3.51 19.24
N LYS A 119 7.03 -4.69 18.81
CA LYS A 119 6.34 -5.95 19.09
C LYS A 119 6.30 -6.27 20.59
N THR A 120 5.11 -6.57 21.10
CA THR A 120 4.92 -7.05 22.47
C THR A 120 5.41 -8.49 22.62
N ARG A 121 5.58 -8.94 23.89
CA ARG A 121 5.90 -10.34 24.16
C ARG A 121 4.83 -11.31 23.65
N GLU A 122 3.58 -10.90 23.70
CA GLU A 122 2.45 -11.71 23.25
C GLU A 122 2.42 -11.85 21.73
N GLU A 123 2.63 -10.76 21.00
CA GLU A 123 2.74 -10.78 19.54
C GLU A 123 3.88 -11.69 19.06
N ILE A 124 5.04 -11.60 19.71
CA ILE A 124 6.19 -12.47 19.40
C ILE A 124 5.84 -13.93 19.68
N ARG A 125 5.24 -14.27 20.86
CA ARG A 125 4.83 -15.64 21.16
C ARG A 125 3.85 -16.19 20.13
N LEU A 126 2.85 -15.39 19.76
CA LEU A 126 1.84 -15.79 18.79
C LEU A 126 2.47 -16.06 17.41
N ALA A 127 3.32 -15.14 16.93
CA ALA A 127 4.00 -15.30 15.65
C ALA A 127 4.88 -16.57 15.63
N LEU A 128 5.66 -16.80 16.69
CA LEU A 128 6.51 -17.98 16.83
C LEU A 128 5.71 -19.28 16.91
N ALA A 129 4.58 -19.26 17.60
CA ALA A 129 3.69 -20.44 17.72
C ALA A 129 3.03 -20.81 16.39
N LEU A 130 2.72 -19.82 15.57
CA LEU A 130 2.11 -19.99 14.24
C LEU A 130 3.13 -20.33 13.14
N GLY A 131 4.43 -20.13 13.39
CA GLY A 131 5.46 -20.27 12.36
C GLY A 131 5.57 -19.06 11.42
N VAL A 132 5.05 -17.90 11.82
CA VAL A 132 5.19 -16.63 11.10
C VAL A 132 6.64 -16.15 11.21
N ALA A 133 7.20 -15.67 10.10
CA ALA A 133 8.53 -15.07 10.12
C ALA A 133 8.53 -13.77 10.93
N VAL A 134 9.60 -13.48 11.68
CA VAL A 134 9.71 -12.29 12.53
C VAL A 134 11.03 -11.58 12.25
N ASN A 135 10.98 -10.32 11.88
CA ASN A 135 12.14 -9.44 11.81
C ASN A 135 12.24 -8.64 13.11
N ALA A 136 13.23 -8.91 13.94
CA ALA A 136 13.52 -8.10 15.13
C ALA A 136 13.98 -6.71 14.70
N ASP A 137 13.46 -5.65 15.32
CA ASP A 137 13.80 -4.26 14.97
C ASP A 137 15.02 -3.74 15.75
N SER A 138 15.48 -4.47 16.76
CA SER A 138 16.61 -4.09 17.61
C SER A 138 17.31 -5.29 18.24
N LEU A 139 18.53 -5.06 18.74
CA LEU A 139 19.26 -6.08 19.53
C LEU A 139 18.55 -6.43 20.86
N ASP A 140 17.80 -5.47 21.44
CA ASP A 140 16.97 -5.72 22.62
C ASP A 140 15.82 -6.67 22.32
N GLU A 141 15.23 -6.54 21.14
CA GLU A 141 14.18 -7.44 20.71
C GLU A 141 14.73 -8.85 20.42
N LEU A 142 15.95 -8.98 19.88
CA LEU A 142 16.59 -10.30 19.77
C LEU A 142 16.72 -10.99 21.12
N ARG A 143 17.13 -10.26 22.18
CA ARG A 143 17.17 -10.81 23.55
C ARG A 143 15.79 -11.25 24.05
N ARG A 144 14.75 -10.52 23.66
CA ARG A 144 13.36 -10.90 23.97
C ARG A 144 12.95 -12.18 23.22
N ILE A 145 13.33 -12.30 21.97
CA ILE A 145 13.08 -13.51 21.15
C ILE A 145 13.82 -14.71 21.75
N ASP A 146 15.08 -14.56 22.16
CA ASP A 146 15.84 -15.61 22.87
C ASP A 146 15.07 -16.22 24.05
N ALA A 147 14.43 -15.34 24.83
CA ALA A 147 13.69 -15.75 26.04
C ALA A 147 12.29 -16.35 25.70
N LEU A 148 11.77 -16.14 24.52
CA LEU A 148 10.40 -16.53 24.17
C LEU A 148 10.35 -17.67 23.15
N ARG A 149 11.39 -17.86 22.36
CA ARG A 149 11.35 -18.85 21.29
C ARG A 149 11.44 -20.27 21.83
N ASN A 150 10.71 -21.15 21.18
CA ASN A 150 10.92 -22.58 21.29
C ASN A 150 11.96 -23.02 20.24
N PRO A 151 12.98 -23.84 20.59
CA PRO A 151 13.95 -24.36 19.61
C PRO A 151 13.33 -25.05 18.38
N GLY A 152 12.13 -25.59 18.50
CA GLY A 152 11.39 -26.22 17.41
C GLY A 152 10.51 -25.29 16.58
N THR A 153 10.56 -23.95 16.75
CA THR A 153 9.76 -23.04 15.93
C THR A 153 10.12 -23.15 14.45
N ALA A 154 9.10 -23.13 13.58
CA ALA A 154 9.28 -23.07 12.14
C ALA A 154 9.50 -21.64 11.62
N SER A 155 9.43 -20.64 12.50
CA SER A 155 9.59 -19.22 12.13
C SER A 155 10.99 -18.93 11.62
N VAL A 156 11.08 -18.27 10.46
CA VAL A 156 12.32 -17.63 10.02
C VAL A 156 12.52 -16.36 10.83
N LEU A 157 13.69 -16.21 11.45
CA LEU A 157 13.99 -15.08 12.31
C LEU A 157 15.05 -14.18 11.68
N GLY A 158 14.77 -12.89 11.62
CA GLY A 158 15.59 -11.87 11.03
C GLY A 158 15.90 -10.72 11.97
N LEU A 159 16.85 -9.89 11.54
CA LEU A 159 17.18 -8.61 12.18
C LEU A 159 17.05 -7.50 11.16
N ARG A 160 16.27 -6.48 11.50
CA ARG A 160 16.18 -5.25 10.73
C ARG A 160 17.39 -4.36 10.97
N VAL A 161 17.98 -3.90 9.89
CA VAL A 161 19.08 -2.94 9.92
C VAL A 161 18.63 -1.64 9.22
N ASN A 162 19.17 -0.52 9.71
CA ASN A 162 19.05 0.77 9.07
C ASN A 162 20.37 1.10 8.38
N PRO A 163 20.46 1.07 7.05
CA PRO A 163 21.69 1.37 6.32
C PRO A 163 22.10 2.84 6.37
N GLN A 164 21.26 3.74 6.90
CA GLN A 164 21.52 5.19 7.04
C GLN A 164 21.99 5.86 5.75
N VAL A 165 21.35 5.50 4.64
CA VAL A 165 21.67 6.05 3.31
C VAL A 165 21.05 7.42 3.05
N GLY A 166 20.21 7.92 3.95
CA GLY A 166 19.52 9.19 3.84
C GLY A 166 18.03 9.09 3.57
N GLY A 167 17.44 10.17 3.08
CA GLY A 167 16.00 10.30 2.86
C GLY A 167 15.64 10.75 1.44
N GLY A 168 14.43 10.41 1.01
CA GLY A 168 13.82 10.91 -0.22
C GLY A 168 13.13 12.28 -0.03
N ALA A 169 12.42 12.72 -1.07
CA ALA A 169 11.74 14.03 -1.10
C ALA A 169 10.64 14.16 0.00
N ILE A 170 10.05 13.06 0.43
CA ILE A 170 9.06 13.04 1.53
C ILE A 170 9.72 12.44 2.76
N GLY A 171 10.21 13.29 3.67
CA GLY A 171 10.97 12.85 4.85
C GLY A 171 10.23 11.84 5.72
N ALA A 172 8.92 12.01 5.91
CA ALA A 172 8.07 11.07 6.67
C ALA A 172 7.98 9.66 6.04
N MET A 173 8.34 9.50 4.77
CA MET A 173 8.35 8.21 4.05
C MET A 173 9.73 7.58 3.97
N SER A 174 10.75 8.22 4.54
CA SER A 174 12.15 7.76 4.54
C SER A 174 12.44 7.02 5.85
N THR A 175 12.80 5.76 5.76
CA THR A 175 13.03 4.89 6.93
C THR A 175 14.51 4.57 7.15
N ALA A 176 15.40 5.01 6.26
CA ALA A 176 16.84 4.81 6.33
C ALA A 176 17.64 6.12 6.56
N THR A 177 17.05 7.05 7.30
CA THR A 177 17.71 8.28 7.76
C THR A 177 18.62 8.02 8.96
N ASP A 178 19.52 8.93 9.28
CA ASP A 178 20.45 8.81 10.40
C ASP A 178 19.74 8.64 11.75
N THR A 179 18.53 9.21 11.90
CA THR A 179 17.75 9.21 13.15
C THR A 179 16.45 8.43 13.04
N SER A 180 16.37 7.46 12.12
CA SER A 180 15.18 6.61 11.99
C SER A 180 14.94 5.78 13.24
N LYS A 181 13.65 5.62 13.61
CA LYS A 181 13.26 4.72 14.72
C LYS A 181 13.37 3.23 14.37
N PHE A 182 13.65 2.89 13.11
CA PHE A 182 13.62 1.52 12.61
C PHE A 182 15.02 0.94 12.48
N GLY A 183 15.17 -0.31 12.94
CA GLY A 183 16.35 -1.13 12.72
C GLY A 183 17.61 -0.67 13.46
N VAL A 184 18.63 -1.51 13.46
CA VAL A 184 19.95 -1.19 14.03
C VAL A 184 20.72 -0.31 13.04
N ALA A 185 21.13 0.88 13.48
CA ALA A 185 21.80 1.89 12.66
C ALA A 185 23.23 1.45 12.32
N LEU A 186 23.51 1.17 11.02
CA LEU A 186 24.78 0.55 10.58
C LEU A 186 26.01 1.43 10.69
N ARG A 187 25.83 2.76 10.72
CA ARG A 187 26.95 3.73 10.79
C ARG A 187 27.29 4.14 12.20
N ASP A 188 26.49 3.72 13.19
CA ASP A 188 26.79 3.99 14.58
C ASP A 188 28.01 3.19 15.03
N THR A 189 28.82 3.79 15.88
CA THR A 189 30.07 3.18 16.35
C THR A 189 29.81 1.84 17.03
N GLY A 190 30.45 0.77 16.55
CA GLY A 190 30.33 -0.58 17.12
C GLY A 190 29.06 -1.35 16.69
N ALA A 191 28.19 -0.74 15.88
CA ALA A 191 26.93 -1.39 15.50
C ALA A 191 27.13 -2.62 14.60
N ARG A 192 28.03 -2.53 13.61
CA ARG A 192 28.34 -3.68 12.73
C ARG A 192 28.91 -4.84 13.49
N GLU A 193 29.88 -4.59 14.38
CA GLU A 193 30.49 -5.59 15.25
C GLU A 193 29.45 -6.23 16.16
N ALA A 194 28.55 -5.45 16.75
CA ALA A 194 27.45 -5.94 17.58
C ALA A 194 26.47 -6.83 16.80
N ILE A 195 26.18 -6.49 15.54
CA ILE A 195 25.33 -7.31 14.66
C ILE A 195 26.04 -8.64 14.33
N VAL A 196 27.31 -8.61 13.92
CA VAL A 196 28.09 -9.82 13.62
C VAL A 196 28.13 -10.73 14.84
N ALA A 197 28.38 -10.19 16.03
CA ALA A 197 28.36 -10.93 17.29
C ALA A 197 26.97 -11.52 17.57
N ALA A 198 25.90 -10.76 17.36
CA ALA A 198 24.52 -11.22 17.56
C ALA A 198 24.18 -12.43 16.67
N PHE A 199 24.65 -12.46 15.42
CA PHE A 199 24.51 -13.62 14.54
C PHE A 199 25.37 -14.79 15.02
N GLY A 200 26.61 -14.57 15.43
CA GLY A 200 27.50 -15.62 15.98
C GLY A 200 26.94 -16.31 17.23
N GLU A 201 26.27 -15.54 18.09
CA GLU A 201 25.62 -16.07 19.32
C GLU A 201 24.31 -16.80 19.03
N ARG A 202 23.68 -16.58 17.85
CA ARG A 202 22.33 -17.05 17.54
C ARG A 202 22.26 -17.80 16.21
N PRO A 203 22.63 -19.08 16.17
CA PRO A 203 22.59 -19.88 14.93
C PRO A 203 21.21 -19.93 14.25
N TRP A 204 20.16 -19.59 14.97
CA TRP A 204 18.78 -19.51 14.47
C TRP A 204 18.47 -18.19 13.75
N LEU A 205 19.30 -17.16 13.88
CA LEU A 205 19.15 -15.88 13.22
C LEU A 205 19.72 -15.99 11.80
N THR A 206 18.85 -16.01 10.78
CA THR A 206 19.24 -16.40 9.42
C THR A 206 18.86 -15.37 8.36
N ARG A 207 18.19 -14.26 8.75
CA ARG A 207 17.75 -13.22 7.84
C ARG A 207 18.26 -11.85 8.25
N LEU A 208 18.64 -11.03 7.26
CA LEU A 208 18.72 -9.59 7.42
C LEU A 208 17.52 -8.94 6.71
N HIS A 209 17.01 -7.87 7.29
CA HIS A 209 15.95 -7.06 6.71
C HIS A 209 16.35 -5.59 6.66
N ALA A 210 16.02 -4.91 5.55
CA ALA A 210 16.08 -3.46 5.43
C ALA A 210 14.92 -2.93 4.60
N HIS A 211 14.33 -1.83 5.05
CA HIS A 211 13.35 -1.07 4.29
C HIS A 211 13.80 0.40 4.25
N VAL A 212 14.15 0.90 3.06
CA VAL A 212 14.86 2.19 2.91
C VAL A 212 13.91 3.37 2.87
N GLY A 213 12.80 3.23 2.18
CA GLY A 213 11.83 4.30 2.02
C GLY A 213 10.65 3.89 1.16
N SER A 214 9.80 4.87 0.81
CA SER A 214 8.59 4.64 0.01
C SER A 214 8.42 5.80 -0.98
N GLN A 215 7.23 6.41 -1.04
CA GLN A 215 6.94 7.52 -1.96
C GLN A 215 7.95 8.66 -1.83
N GLY A 216 8.43 9.16 -2.97
CA GLY A 216 9.45 10.21 -3.03
C GLY A 216 10.89 9.73 -2.77
N CYS A 217 11.11 8.42 -2.62
CA CYS A 217 12.44 7.84 -2.48
C CYS A 217 12.98 7.43 -3.86
N PRO A 218 14.14 7.95 -4.31
CA PRO A 218 14.76 7.54 -5.57
C PRO A 218 15.17 6.05 -5.55
N LEU A 219 15.10 5.38 -6.71
CA LEU A 219 15.47 3.97 -6.82
C LEU A 219 16.93 3.72 -6.45
N GLU A 220 17.82 4.65 -6.79
CA GLU A 220 19.25 4.59 -6.48
C GLU A 220 19.50 4.59 -4.97
N LEU A 221 18.69 5.33 -4.20
CA LEU A 221 18.80 5.37 -2.74
C LEU A 221 18.31 4.05 -2.13
N ILE A 222 17.21 3.50 -2.65
CA ILE A 222 16.71 2.19 -2.24
C ILE A 222 17.77 1.13 -2.54
N ALA A 223 18.32 1.14 -3.75
CA ALA A 223 19.32 0.19 -4.18
C ALA A 223 20.60 0.27 -3.36
N ALA A 224 21.05 1.47 -3.00
CA ALA A 224 22.21 1.67 -2.12
C ALA A 224 22.01 1.07 -0.73
N GLY A 225 20.83 1.23 -0.14
CA GLY A 225 20.52 0.62 1.16
C GLY A 225 20.44 -0.91 1.12
N VAL A 226 19.87 -1.46 0.05
CA VAL A 226 19.86 -2.92 -0.18
C VAL A 226 21.28 -3.45 -0.39
N ALA A 227 22.13 -2.73 -1.14
CA ALA A 227 23.53 -3.11 -1.35
C ALA A 227 24.30 -3.18 -0.02
N GLN A 228 24.16 -2.19 0.87
CA GLN A 228 24.79 -2.22 2.20
C GLN A 228 24.30 -3.40 3.05
N THR A 229 23.02 -3.76 2.92
CA THR A 229 22.45 -4.93 3.63
C THR A 229 23.01 -6.24 3.06
N TYR A 230 23.17 -6.31 1.74
CA TYR A 230 23.83 -7.45 1.07
C TYR A 230 25.31 -7.59 1.50
N GLU A 231 26.06 -6.49 1.50
CA GLU A 231 27.47 -6.47 1.96
C GLU A 231 27.60 -6.92 3.41
N LEU A 232 26.69 -6.48 4.29
CA LEU A 232 26.67 -6.93 5.69
C LEU A 232 26.39 -8.43 5.79
N ALA A 233 25.53 -9.00 4.97
CA ALA A 233 25.27 -10.45 4.92
C ALA A 233 26.53 -11.24 4.51
N GLU A 234 27.27 -10.75 3.51
CA GLU A 234 28.54 -11.33 3.10
C GLU A 234 29.61 -11.24 4.20
N GLU A 235 29.70 -10.08 4.89
CA GLU A 235 30.60 -9.87 6.03
C GLU A 235 30.30 -10.82 7.17
N ILE A 236 29.04 -10.97 7.58
CA ILE A 236 28.62 -11.91 8.63
C ILE A 236 29.04 -13.34 8.26
N ASN A 237 28.68 -13.78 7.06
CA ASN A 237 28.97 -15.14 6.59
C ASN A 237 30.49 -15.40 6.50
N ALA A 238 31.27 -14.42 6.06
CA ALA A 238 32.73 -14.53 5.97
C ALA A 238 33.37 -14.59 7.37
N THR A 239 32.94 -13.70 8.28
CA THR A 239 33.50 -13.63 9.65
C THR A 239 33.20 -14.88 10.46
N LEU A 240 32.00 -15.44 10.32
CA LEU A 240 31.62 -16.67 11.00
C LEU A 240 32.16 -17.95 10.34
N GLY A 241 32.69 -17.85 9.13
CA GLY A 241 33.17 -18.99 8.37
C GLY A 241 32.08 -20.00 7.95
N VAL A 242 30.81 -19.64 8.12
CA VAL A 242 29.64 -20.44 7.76
C VAL A 242 28.58 -19.56 7.09
N ARG A 243 27.78 -20.16 6.22
CA ARG A 243 26.67 -19.46 5.58
C ARG A 243 25.46 -19.40 6.51
N GLN A 244 25.49 -18.51 7.47
CA GLN A 244 24.42 -18.35 8.46
C GLN A 244 23.29 -17.45 7.92
N VAL A 245 23.62 -16.28 7.37
CA VAL A 245 22.61 -15.48 6.64
C VAL A 245 22.29 -16.18 5.33
N THR A 246 21.05 -16.61 5.20
CA THR A 246 20.56 -17.36 4.03
C THR A 246 19.41 -16.67 3.33
N SER A 247 18.84 -15.61 3.94
CA SER A 247 17.71 -14.84 3.43
C SER A 247 17.95 -13.34 3.62
N LEU A 248 17.53 -12.56 2.61
CA LEU A 248 17.50 -11.10 2.65
C LEU A 248 16.06 -10.64 2.41
N ASP A 249 15.53 -9.91 3.35
CA ASP A 249 14.28 -9.18 3.19
C ASP A 249 14.65 -7.75 2.79
N ILE A 250 14.39 -7.40 1.55
CA ILE A 250 14.80 -6.13 0.96
C ILE A 250 13.72 -5.05 1.05
N GLY A 251 12.63 -5.37 1.78
CA GLY A 251 11.49 -4.46 1.92
C GLY A 251 10.76 -4.22 0.60
N GLY A 252 10.15 -3.06 0.49
CA GLY A 252 9.46 -2.62 -0.72
C GLY A 252 9.92 -1.23 -1.15
N GLY A 253 8.95 -0.31 -1.24
CA GLY A 253 9.24 1.11 -1.38
C GLY A 253 9.19 1.66 -2.80
N LEU A 254 8.85 0.83 -3.82
CA LEU A 254 8.68 1.33 -5.19
C LEU A 254 7.64 2.47 -5.20
N PRO A 255 8.06 3.71 -5.55
CA PRO A 255 7.15 4.85 -5.60
C PRO A 255 6.17 4.73 -6.78
N VAL A 256 5.13 5.55 -6.76
CA VAL A 256 4.11 5.61 -7.82
C VAL A 256 4.06 7.04 -8.36
N ASN A 257 3.95 7.17 -9.67
CA ASN A 257 3.66 8.44 -10.33
C ASN A 257 2.20 8.85 -10.09
N PHE A 258 1.96 10.08 -9.62
CA PHE A 258 0.63 10.67 -9.45
C PHE A 258 0.31 11.77 -10.49
N ALA A 259 1.22 12.04 -11.44
CA ALA A 259 1.01 13.10 -12.43
C ALA A 259 0.10 12.65 -13.57
N ASP A 260 0.20 11.39 -13.99
CA ASP A 260 -0.54 10.81 -15.10
C ASP A 260 -0.92 9.35 -14.84
N GLU A 261 -1.42 8.64 -15.84
CA GLU A 261 -1.89 7.25 -15.75
C GLU A 261 -0.77 6.21 -15.87
N THR A 262 0.42 6.63 -16.28
CA THR A 262 1.52 5.70 -16.50
C THR A 262 2.00 5.07 -15.21
N VAL A 263 2.40 3.79 -15.29
CA VAL A 263 3.05 3.10 -14.17
C VAL A 263 4.55 3.35 -14.29
N HIS A 264 5.05 4.31 -13.51
CA HIS A 264 6.46 4.66 -13.49
C HIS A 264 6.86 5.15 -12.09
N PRO A 265 8.05 4.72 -11.56
CA PRO A 265 8.93 3.68 -12.10
C PRO A 265 8.29 2.28 -12.05
N THR A 266 8.83 1.38 -12.87
CA THR A 266 8.37 -0.01 -12.99
C THR A 266 9.13 -0.96 -12.06
N TYR A 267 8.63 -2.20 -11.88
CA TYR A 267 9.39 -3.25 -11.18
C TYR A 267 10.67 -3.62 -11.93
N ALA A 268 10.68 -3.53 -13.26
CA ALA A 268 11.89 -3.76 -14.05
C ALA A 268 12.97 -2.70 -13.77
N ASP A 269 12.58 -1.41 -13.65
CA ASP A 269 13.50 -0.34 -13.24
C ASP A 269 14.07 -0.59 -11.84
N TYR A 270 13.22 -1.06 -10.92
CA TYR A 270 13.64 -1.41 -9.56
C TYR A 270 14.67 -2.54 -9.56
N VAL A 271 14.41 -3.64 -10.28
CA VAL A 271 15.34 -4.77 -10.41
C VAL A 271 16.64 -4.34 -11.08
N ALA A 272 16.57 -3.49 -12.11
CA ALA A 272 17.76 -2.95 -12.79
C ALA A 272 18.63 -2.12 -11.84
N ALA A 273 18.04 -1.23 -11.04
CA ALA A 273 18.76 -0.45 -10.04
C ALA A 273 19.43 -1.33 -8.97
N LEU A 274 18.71 -2.35 -8.46
CA LEU A 274 19.26 -3.32 -7.51
C LEU A 274 20.40 -4.13 -8.12
N THR A 275 20.27 -4.57 -9.38
CA THR A 275 21.30 -5.34 -10.07
C THR A 275 22.57 -4.53 -10.25
N ALA A 276 22.42 -3.23 -10.57
CA ALA A 276 23.57 -2.34 -10.72
C ALA A 276 24.30 -2.11 -9.37
N ALA A 277 23.55 -1.96 -8.27
CA ALA A 277 24.13 -1.69 -6.95
C ALA A 277 24.67 -2.94 -6.23
N ALA A 278 24.05 -4.12 -6.45
CA ALA A 278 24.41 -5.39 -5.80
C ALA A 278 24.30 -6.55 -6.81
N PRO A 279 25.25 -6.71 -7.74
CA PRO A 279 25.16 -7.73 -8.82
C PRO A 279 25.00 -9.17 -8.32
N GLY A 280 25.49 -9.46 -7.11
CA GLY A 280 25.37 -10.79 -6.50
C GLY A 280 24.02 -11.10 -5.86
N LEU A 281 23.13 -10.12 -5.72
CA LEU A 281 21.85 -10.26 -5.02
C LEU A 281 20.96 -11.33 -5.68
N PHE A 282 20.91 -11.35 -6.99
CA PHE A 282 20.05 -12.23 -7.79
C PHE A 282 20.71 -13.57 -8.18
N SER A 283 21.90 -13.87 -7.65
CA SER A 283 22.64 -15.11 -7.94
C SER A 283 21.99 -16.39 -7.39
N GLY A 284 20.91 -16.28 -6.62
CA GLY A 284 20.29 -17.40 -5.89
C GLY A 284 21.04 -17.82 -4.63
N ARG A 285 22.09 -17.09 -4.26
CA ARG A 285 22.82 -17.32 -3.01
C ARG A 285 21.93 -17.08 -1.80
N TYR A 286 21.10 -16.06 -1.83
CA TYR A 286 20.11 -15.73 -0.80
C TYR A 286 18.68 -15.99 -1.27
N ALA A 287 17.81 -16.41 -0.38
CA ALA A 287 16.37 -16.30 -0.61
C ALA A 287 15.97 -14.83 -0.38
N LEU A 288 15.23 -14.25 -1.33
CA LEU A 288 14.76 -12.88 -1.22
C LEU A 288 13.34 -12.81 -0.70
N VAL A 289 13.04 -11.76 0.06
CA VAL A 289 11.70 -11.35 0.42
C VAL A 289 11.52 -9.90 -0.03
N THR A 290 10.34 -9.55 -0.55
CA THR A 290 9.96 -8.17 -0.89
C THR A 290 8.65 -7.82 -0.23
N GLU A 291 8.42 -6.52 0.07
CA GLU A 291 7.27 -6.01 0.83
C GLU A 291 6.56 -4.88 0.08
N PHE A 292 6.13 -5.15 -1.15
CA PHE A 292 5.43 -4.15 -1.92
C PHE A 292 4.00 -3.94 -1.43
N GLY A 293 3.54 -2.70 -1.48
CA GLY A 293 2.18 -2.32 -1.11
C GLY A 293 1.60 -1.33 -2.11
N ARG A 294 2.11 -0.07 -2.08
CA ARG A 294 1.60 1.02 -2.92
C ARG A 294 1.62 0.70 -4.40
N SER A 295 2.73 0.23 -4.92
CA SER A 295 2.92 -0.04 -6.35
C SER A 295 1.99 -1.11 -6.91
N LEU A 296 1.46 -2.01 -6.07
CA LEU A 296 0.50 -3.03 -6.47
C LEU A 296 -0.92 -2.50 -6.61
N LEU A 297 -1.30 -1.51 -5.79
CA LEU A 297 -2.71 -1.13 -5.64
C LEU A 297 -3.04 0.30 -6.01
N ALA A 298 -2.12 1.27 -5.88
CA ALA A 298 -2.47 2.69 -6.00
C ALA A 298 -3.20 3.00 -7.31
N LYS A 299 -2.64 2.59 -8.44
CA LYS A 299 -3.22 2.78 -9.78
C LYS A 299 -4.47 1.93 -10.04
N ASN A 300 -4.72 0.93 -9.21
CA ASN A 300 -5.80 -0.03 -9.36
C ASN A 300 -7.00 0.31 -8.47
N GLY A 301 -7.18 1.58 -8.10
CA GLY A 301 -8.34 1.98 -7.34
C GLY A 301 -8.58 3.48 -7.34
N PHE A 302 -9.82 3.85 -7.12
CA PHE A 302 -10.25 5.23 -7.04
C PHE A 302 -11.36 5.41 -5.99
N ILE A 303 -11.55 6.66 -5.55
CA ILE A 303 -12.69 7.08 -4.74
C ILE A 303 -13.59 7.92 -5.65
N GLY A 304 -14.87 7.55 -5.76
CA GLY A 304 -15.91 8.38 -6.37
C GLY A 304 -16.70 9.09 -5.29
N ALA A 305 -16.99 10.37 -5.48
CA ALA A 305 -17.80 11.16 -4.56
C ALA A 305 -18.73 12.13 -5.28
N ARG A 306 -19.95 12.24 -4.77
CA ARG A 306 -20.95 13.20 -5.27
C ARG A 306 -20.58 14.61 -4.83
N VAL A 307 -20.83 15.58 -5.72
CA VAL A 307 -20.81 17.01 -5.40
C VAL A 307 -22.17 17.39 -4.79
N GLU A 308 -22.16 17.75 -3.53
CA GLU A 308 -23.40 18.12 -2.83
C GLU A 308 -23.78 19.58 -3.10
N TYR A 309 -22.78 20.47 -3.09
CA TYR A 309 -22.98 21.89 -3.36
C TYR A 309 -21.78 22.48 -4.08
N THR A 310 -22.02 23.58 -4.78
CA THR A 310 -20.96 24.46 -5.29
C THR A 310 -21.19 25.88 -4.81
N LYS A 311 -20.11 26.63 -4.58
CA LYS A 311 -20.17 28.03 -4.21
C LYS A 311 -18.94 28.79 -4.67
N ASP A 312 -19.08 30.12 -4.76
CA ASP A 312 -17.97 31.03 -4.99
C ASP A 312 -17.63 31.75 -3.68
N ALA A 313 -16.36 31.78 -3.31
CA ALA A 313 -15.87 32.45 -2.12
C ALA A 313 -14.47 33.01 -2.35
N GLY A 314 -14.28 34.32 -2.14
CA GLY A 314 -12.98 34.97 -2.30
C GLY A 314 -12.41 34.87 -3.72
N GLY A 315 -13.27 34.82 -4.75
CA GLY A 315 -12.86 34.65 -6.15
C GLY A 315 -12.48 33.20 -6.53
N ARG A 316 -12.77 32.23 -5.67
CA ARG A 316 -12.51 30.81 -5.91
C ARG A 316 -13.82 30.04 -6.06
N ARG A 317 -13.90 29.17 -7.06
CA ARG A 317 -14.98 28.20 -7.19
C ARG A 317 -14.67 26.99 -6.32
N ILE A 318 -15.62 26.58 -5.47
CA ILE A 318 -15.46 25.48 -4.51
C ILE A 318 -16.58 24.47 -4.73
N ALA A 319 -16.23 23.22 -5.01
CA ALA A 319 -17.14 22.07 -5.01
C ALA A 319 -17.03 21.36 -3.67
N LEU A 320 -18.14 21.32 -2.92
CA LEU A 320 -18.28 20.61 -1.66
C LEU A 320 -18.75 19.19 -1.95
N THR A 321 -17.93 18.21 -1.62
CA THR A 321 -18.16 16.80 -1.94
C THR A 321 -18.21 15.95 -0.67
N HIS A 322 -18.51 14.66 -0.83
CA HIS A 322 -18.44 13.70 0.27
C HIS A 322 -17.08 12.98 0.38
N ALA A 323 -16.07 13.33 -0.44
CA ALA A 323 -14.68 12.90 -0.26
C ALA A 323 -13.88 14.02 0.42
N GLY A 324 -13.35 13.74 1.59
CA GLY A 324 -12.54 14.68 2.37
C GLY A 324 -11.53 13.92 3.24
N ALA A 325 -11.12 14.53 4.33
CA ALA A 325 -10.11 13.95 5.23
C ALA A 325 -10.50 12.58 5.78
N GLN A 326 -11.78 12.27 5.93
CA GLN A 326 -12.25 10.96 6.40
C GLN A 326 -11.93 9.80 5.43
N THR A 327 -11.75 10.09 4.14
CA THR A 327 -11.37 9.10 3.11
C THR A 327 -9.99 9.34 2.53
N ALA A 328 -9.56 10.59 2.45
CA ALA A 328 -8.30 11.02 1.84
C ALA A 328 -7.40 11.78 2.83
N THR A 329 -7.32 11.31 4.09
CA THR A 329 -6.61 11.93 5.21
C THR A 329 -5.22 12.42 4.82
N ARG A 330 -4.44 11.56 4.18
CA ARG A 330 -3.06 11.84 3.79
C ARG A 330 -2.96 12.99 2.79
N THR A 331 -3.83 13.00 1.78
CA THR A 331 -3.90 14.05 0.76
C THR A 331 -4.28 15.39 1.38
N VAL A 332 -5.30 15.40 2.25
CA VAL A 332 -5.75 16.63 2.92
C VAL A 332 -4.68 17.21 3.85
N LEU A 333 -3.97 16.37 4.60
CA LEU A 333 -2.94 16.83 5.54
C LEU A 333 -1.60 17.17 4.88
N MET A 334 -1.31 16.61 3.70
CA MET A 334 -0.06 16.81 2.98
C MET A 334 -0.32 16.90 1.45
N PRO A 335 -1.04 17.92 0.98
CA PRO A 335 -1.51 17.99 -0.41
C PRO A 335 -0.39 18.03 -1.44
N ASP A 336 0.73 18.68 -1.15
CA ASP A 336 1.89 18.76 -2.05
C ASP A 336 2.62 17.41 -2.21
N ALA A 337 2.58 16.58 -1.16
CA ALA A 337 3.19 15.26 -1.18
C ALA A 337 2.30 14.19 -1.86
N TRP A 338 0.99 14.44 -1.92
CA TRP A 338 -0.02 13.52 -2.42
C TRP A 338 -0.99 14.21 -3.39
N PRO A 339 -0.50 14.74 -4.54
CA PRO A 339 -1.30 15.51 -5.49
C PRO A 339 -2.14 14.58 -6.36
N LEU A 340 -3.23 14.05 -5.84
CA LEU A 340 -4.11 13.13 -6.57
C LEU A 340 -4.62 13.76 -7.87
N ARG A 341 -4.75 12.95 -8.90
CA ARG A 341 -5.48 13.29 -10.13
C ARG A 341 -6.98 13.31 -9.83
N ILE A 342 -7.70 14.27 -10.40
CA ILE A 342 -9.14 14.45 -10.20
C ILE A 342 -9.84 14.31 -11.55
N GLY A 343 -10.89 13.48 -11.60
CA GLY A 343 -11.83 13.38 -12.72
C GLY A 343 -13.13 14.10 -12.40
N ALA A 344 -13.77 14.66 -13.43
CA ALA A 344 -15.09 15.29 -13.35
C ALA A 344 -16.08 14.55 -14.23
N PHE A 345 -17.22 14.18 -13.67
CA PHE A 345 -18.28 13.41 -14.34
C PHE A 345 -19.63 14.08 -14.08
N GLY A 346 -20.56 13.92 -15.03
CA GLY A 346 -21.93 14.34 -14.86
C GLY A 346 -22.71 13.49 -13.84
N PRO A 347 -23.94 13.87 -13.52
CA PRO A 347 -24.78 13.15 -12.56
C PRO A 347 -25.17 11.74 -13.01
N ASP A 348 -25.01 11.44 -14.30
CA ASP A 348 -25.18 10.10 -14.90
C ASP A 348 -23.90 9.26 -14.89
N GLY A 349 -22.78 9.82 -14.41
CA GLY A 349 -21.48 9.17 -14.37
C GLY A 349 -20.71 9.21 -15.69
N THR A 350 -21.17 9.94 -16.71
CA THR A 350 -20.42 10.17 -17.95
C THR A 350 -19.36 11.26 -17.77
N PRO A 351 -18.20 11.18 -18.46
CA PRO A 351 -17.19 12.23 -18.40
C PRO A 351 -17.77 13.60 -18.69
N LYS A 352 -17.51 14.56 -17.81
CA LYS A 352 -18.04 15.91 -17.95
C LYS A 352 -17.28 16.70 -19.01
N SER A 353 -18.02 17.49 -19.80
CA SER A 353 -17.48 18.42 -20.79
C SER A 353 -18.02 19.83 -20.52
N GLY A 354 -17.41 20.84 -21.11
CA GLY A 354 -17.84 22.24 -21.01
C GLY A 354 -16.69 23.19 -20.65
N PRO A 355 -17.01 24.40 -20.20
CA PRO A 355 -15.99 25.38 -19.79
C PRO A 355 -15.11 24.85 -18.68
N VAL A 356 -13.79 24.96 -18.86
CA VAL A 356 -12.80 24.57 -17.86
C VAL A 356 -12.44 25.78 -17.02
N LEU A 357 -12.43 25.60 -15.69
CA LEU A 357 -12.01 26.64 -14.74
C LEU A 357 -11.34 26.01 -13.53
N ALA A 358 -10.53 26.82 -12.86
CA ALA A 358 -9.85 26.42 -11.62
C ALA A 358 -10.84 26.28 -10.46
N GLN A 359 -10.94 25.07 -9.87
CA GLN A 359 -11.86 24.74 -8.80
C GLN A 359 -11.16 24.05 -7.65
N ASP A 360 -11.63 24.30 -6.44
CA ASP A 360 -11.23 23.55 -5.26
C ASP A 360 -12.20 22.41 -5.01
N ILE A 361 -11.68 21.26 -4.63
CA ILE A 361 -12.46 20.09 -4.24
C ILE A 361 -12.36 19.95 -2.71
N ALA A 362 -13.44 20.30 -2.04
CA ALA A 362 -13.52 20.30 -0.58
C ALA A 362 -14.37 19.14 -0.06
N GLY A 363 -14.03 18.64 1.13
CA GLY A 363 -14.71 17.55 1.80
C GLY A 363 -15.77 18.00 2.82
N PRO A 364 -16.41 17.04 3.52
CA PRO A 364 -17.50 17.29 4.46
C PRO A 364 -17.03 17.56 5.89
N CYS A 365 -15.74 17.44 6.20
CA CYS A 365 -15.26 17.52 7.57
C CYS A 365 -15.23 18.96 8.11
N CYS A 366 -15.66 19.14 9.37
CA CYS A 366 -15.79 20.47 9.98
C CYS A 366 -14.45 21.07 10.44
N PHE A 367 -13.50 21.21 9.50
CA PHE A 367 -12.30 22.04 9.68
C PHE A 367 -11.88 22.66 8.34
N ALA A 368 -11.29 23.84 8.38
CA ALA A 368 -11.02 24.64 7.17
C ALA A 368 -10.04 24.00 6.17
N GLY A 369 -9.20 23.09 6.64
CA GLY A 369 -8.21 22.38 5.81
C GLY A 369 -8.76 21.16 5.08
N ASP A 370 -10.06 20.84 5.18
CA ASP A 370 -10.65 19.69 4.48
C ASP A 370 -10.85 19.97 2.99
N VAL A 371 -9.74 20.10 2.29
CA VAL A 371 -9.67 20.32 0.84
C VAL A 371 -8.75 19.26 0.23
N VAL A 372 -9.32 18.43 -0.63
CA VAL A 372 -8.61 17.32 -1.28
C VAL A 372 -7.71 17.84 -2.41
N ALA A 373 -8.16 18.88 -3.10
CA ALA A 373 -7.41 19.46 -4.21
C ALA A 373 -7.72 20.96 -4.36
N TYR A 374 -6.68 21.75 -4.63
CA TYR A 374 -6.77 23.19 -4.82
C TYR A 374 -6.58 23.54 -6.29
N GLY A 375 -7.40 24.49 -6.80
CA GLY A 375 -7.23 25.13 -8.11
C GLY A 375 -7.13 24.16 -9.28
N ARG A 376 -7.91 23.08 -9.27
CA ARG A 376 -7.88 22.09 -10.36
C ARG A 376 -8.61 22.59 -11.59
N GLU A 377 -7.92 22.58 -12.71
CA GLU A 377 -8.50 22.88 -14.02
C GLU A 377 -9.41 21.71 -14.44
N LEU A 378 -10.73 21.89 -14.25
CA LEU A 378 -11.77 20.90 -14.52
C LEU A 378 -12.95 21.56 -15.25
N PRO A 379 -13.74 20.81 -16.04
CA PRO A 379 -15.06 21.27 -16.45
C PRO A 379 -15.87 21.75 -15.24
N GLU A 380 -16.60 22.84 -15.39
CA GLU A 380 -17.36 23.46 -14.29
C GLU A 380 -18.25 22.43 -13.60
N LEU A 381 -17.99 22.20 -12.31
CA LEU A 381 -18.76 21.29 -11.47
C LEU A 381 -20.06 21.94 -10.99
N ALA A 382 -21.11 21.14 -10.91
CA ALA A 382 -22.43 21.50 -10.42
C ALA A 382 -22.90 20.51 -9.37
N GLN A 383 -23.99 20.82 -8.68
CA GLN A 383 -24.66 19.87 -7.78
C GLN A 383 -25.01 18.59 -8.52
N ASP A 384 -24.90 17.46 -7.85
CA ASP A 384 -25.14 16.10 -8.32
C ASP A 384 -24.08 15.53 -9.27
N ASP A 385 -23.11 16.34 -9.74
CA ASP A 385 -21.93 15.81 -10.44
C ASP A 385 -21.13 14.83 -9.57
N VAL A 386 -20.29 14.05 -10.21
CA VAL A 386 -19.39 13.13 -9.53
C VAL A 386 -17.94 13.56 -9.74
N VAL A 387 -17.16 13.60 -8.68
CA VAL A 387 -15.70 13.70 -8.73
C VAL A 387 -15.07 12.36 -8.45
N VAL A 388 -13.96 12.07 -9.12
CA VAL A 388 -13.17 10.87 -8.94
C VAL A 388 -11.76 11.25 -8.49
N LEU A 389 -11.34 10.69 -7.37
CA LEU A 389 -9.98 10.77 -6.87
C LEU A 389 -9.25 9.51 -7.33
N TYR A 390 -8.44 9.63 -8.39
CA TYR A 390 -7.67 8.52 -8.92
C TYR A 390 -6.49 8.14 -8.02
N ASP A 391 -5.88 6.97 -8.28
CA ASP A 391 -4.66 6.48 -7.63
C ASP A 391 -4.81 6.24 -6.12
N THR A 392 -6.05 5.96 -5.67
CA THR A 392 -6.39 5.77 -4.25
C THR A 392 -6.57 4.31 -3.83
N GLY A 393 -6.12 3.35 -4.63
CA GLY A 393 -6.19 1.91 -4.28
C GLY A 393 -5.33 1.52 -3.06
N ALA A 394 -4.33 2.32 -2.69
CA ALA A 394 -3.42 2.04 -1.58
C ALA A 394 -3.40 3.17 -0.54
N TYR A 395 -3.50 2.83 0.75
CA TYR A 395 -3.44 3.72 1.91
C TYR A 395 -4.62 4.69 2.08
N TYR A 396 -5.74 4.45 1.41
CA TYR A 396 -6.96 5.23 1.57
C TYR A 396 -8.05 4.39 2.25
N PHE A 397 -8.28 3.16 1.81
CA PHE A 397 -9.33 2.30 2.40
C PHE A 397 -8.94 1.67 3.73
N SER A 398 -7.65 1.53 4.00
CA SER A 398 -7.09 0.98 5.25
C SER A 398 -6.77 2.03 6.31
N THR A 399 -6.78 3.32 5.96
CA THR A 399 -6.43 4.42 6.86
C THR A 399 -7.52 5.49 6.95
N PRO A 400 -8.79 5.12 7.20
CA PRO A 400 -9.86 6.09 7.35
C PRO A 400 -9.65 6.90 8.62
N TRP A 401 -10.06 8.17 8.58
CA TRP A 401 -10.10 9.03 9.75
C TRP A 401 -11.55 9.24 10.20
N ALA A 402 -11.86 8.87 11.44
CA ALA A 402 -13.21 8.97 12.00
C ALA A 402 -13.59 10.40 12.43
N TYR A 403 -13.10 11.43 11.73
CA TYR A 403 -13.42 12.81 12.02
C TYR A 403 -14.93 13.09 11.81
N ASN A 404 -15.54 13.85 12.71
CA ASN A 404 -16.99 14.09 12.78
C ASN A 404 -17.85 12.82 12.86
N SER A 405 -17.27 11.68 13.23
CA SER A 405 -17.97 10.38 13.22
C SER A 405 -18.61 10.05 11.86
N LEU A 406 -18.02 10.54 10.76
CA LEU A 406 -18.47 10.21 9.41
C LEU A 406 -18.27 8.72 9.14
N PRO A 407 -19.26 8.03 8.56
CA PRO A 407 -19.15 6.59 8.30
C PRO A 407 -18.08 6.28 7.26
N ARG A 408 -17.36 5.18 7.44
CA ARG A 408 -16.49 4.64 6.41
C ARG A 408 -17.34 4.24 5.20
N PRO A 409 -16.99 4.67 3.97
CA PRO A 409 -17.77 4.36 2.78
C PRO A 409 -17.69 2.88 2.40
N ALA A 410 -18.64 2.43 1.61
CA ALA A 410 -18.56 1.14 0.93
C ALA A 410 -17.34 1.07 0.00
N VAL A 411 -16.83 -0.15 -0.22
CA VAL A 411 -15.77 -0.41 -1.19
C VAL A 411 -16.23 -1.56 -2.10
N TYR A 412 -16.08 -1.36 -3.39
CA TYR A 412 -16.47 -2.32 -4.42
C TYR A 412 -15.25 -2.74 -5.24
N GLY A 413 -15.11 -4.04 -5.47
CA GLY A 413 -14.23 -4.57 -6.51
C GLY A 413 -14.96 -4.56 -7.85
N PHE A 414 -14.28 -4.19 -8.93
CA PHE A 414 -14.89 -4.24 -10.26
C PHE A 414 -14.06 -5.03 -11.26
N ARG A 415 -14.74 -5.49 -12.30
CA ARG A 415 -14.17 -6.07 -13.52
C ARG A 415 -14.80 -5.43 -14.73
N VAL A 416 -13.98 -5.24 -15.75
CA VAL A 416 -14.40 -4.70 -17.04
C VAL A 416 -14.18 -5.78 -18.10
N ALA A 417 -15.24 -6.17 -18.78
CA ALA A 417 -15.18 -7.15 -19.86
C ALA A 417 -15.79 -6.59 -21.14
N ALA A 418 -15.20 -6.88 -22.29
CA ALA A 418 -15.83 -6.59 -23.57
C ALA A 418 -17.07 -7.48 -23.75
N GLU A 419 -18.23 -6.90 -24.08
CA GLU A 419 -19.40 -7.68 -24.44
C GLU A 419 -19.22 -8.28 -25.84
N ALA A 420 -19.25 -9.62 -25.93
CA ALA A 420 -19.12 -10.31 -27.22
C ALA A 420 -20.21 -9.84 -28.19
N GLY A 421 -19.79 -9.25 -29.31
CA GLY A 421 -20.68 -8.82 -30.41
C GLY A 421 -21.38 -7.49 -30.17
N ARG A 422 -21.00 -6.69 -29.17
CA ARG A 422 -21.48 -5.32 -28.94
C ARG A 422 -20.30 -4.39 -28.68
N ASP A 423 -20.42 -3.18 -29.17
CA ASP A 423 -19.47 -2.07 -28.89
C ASP A 423 -19.71 -1.48 -27.49
N ARG A 424 -19.93 -2.36 -26.50
CA ARG A 424 -20.22 -2.01 -25.10
C ARG A 424 -19.37 -2.84 -24.15
N THR A 425 -18.94 -2.17 -23.12
CA THR A 425 -18.15 -2.75 -22.02
C THR A 425 -19.09 -3.12 -20.88
N ALA A 426 -19.10 -4.39 -20.47
CA ALA A 426 -19.80 -4.83 -19.28
C ALA A 426 -18.94 -4.58 -18.04
N VAL A 427 -19.50 -3.87 -17.06
CA VAL A 427 -18.87 -3.66 -15.75
C VAL A 427 -19.66 -4.44 -14.70
N THR A 428 -18.97 -5.30 -13.98
CA THR A 428 -19.51 -6.05 -12.84
C THR A 428 -18.86 -5.60 -11.54
N PHE A 429 -19.66 -5.53 -10.47
CA PHE A 429 -19.20 -5.14 -9.16
C PHE A 429 -19.41 -6.27 -8.13
N ALA A 430 -18.50 -6.34 -7.16
CA ALA A 430 -18.62 -7.18 -5.97
C ALA A 430 -18.35 -6.31 -4.74
N THR A 431 -19.15 -6.46 -3.69
CA THR A 431 -18.92 -5.77 -2.43
C THR A 431 -17.65 -6.30 -1.77
N VAL A 432 -16.69 -5.42 -1.54
CA VAL A 432 -15.45 -5.70 -0.79
C VAL A 432 -15.64 -5.35 0.69
N ARG A 433 -16.32 -4.26 0.98
CA ARG A 433 -16.69 -3.84 2.33
C ARG A 433 -17.98 -3.01 2.26
N ASP A 434 -18.94 -3.33 3.11
CA ASP A 434 -20.14 -2.51 3.28
C ASP A 434 -19.80 -1.15 3.88
N ALA A 435 -20.66 -0.14 3.63
CA ALA A 435 -20.60 1.12 4.35
C ALA A 435 -20.79 0.88 5.86
N GLN A 436 -20.06 1.63 6.68
CA GLN A 436 -20.21 1.52 8.14
C GLN A 436 -21.60 2.00 8.55
N SER A 437 -22.33 1.16 9.32
CA SER A 437 -23.64 1.53 9.83
C SER A 437 -23.54 2.52 10.99
N MET A 438 -24.63 3.27 11.23
CA MET A 438 -24.74 4.16 12.40
C MET A 438 -24.66 3.36 13.71
N ASP A 439 -25.19 2.16 13.74
CA ASP A 439 -25.11 1.25 14.90
C ASP A 439 -23.66 0.84 15.20
N ALA A 440 -22.86 0.58 14.17
CA ALA A 440 -21.44 0.27 14.33
C ALA A 440 -20.68 1.48 14.90
N ILE A 441 -20.97 2.70 14.44
CA ILE A 441 -20.38 3.93 14.99
C ILE A 441 -20.76 4.10 16.45
N ALA A 442 -22.02 3.92 16.79
CA ALA A 442 -22.49 4.02 18.18
C ALA A 442 -21.83 2.96 19.09
N ALA A 443 -21.72 1.71 18.61
CA ALA A 443 -21.06 0.64 19.34
C ALA A 443 -19.57 0.91 19.57
N GLU A 444 -18.83 1.34 18.54
CA GLU A 444 -17.41 1.72 18.62
C GLU A 444 -17.21 2.94 19.55
N SER A 445 -18.24 3.82 19.69
CA SER A 445 -18.22 5.00 20.54
C SER A 445 -18.65 4.73 21.99
N GLY A 446 -18.81 3.46 22.38
CA GLY A 446 -19.05 3.07 23.76
C GLY A 446 -20.53 3.04 24.18
N LEU A 447 -21.46 2.84 23.25
CA LEU A 447 -22.90 2.74 23.55
C LEU A 447 -23.21 1.79 24.71
N ALA A 448 -22.51 0.65 24.81
CA ALA A 448 -22.67 -0.29 25.90
C ALA A 448 -22.31 0.27 27.30
N HIS A 449 -21.62 1.38 27.35
CA HIS A 449 -21.14 2.05 28.56
C HIS A 449 -21.68 3.48 28.67
N ALA A 450 -22.85 3.79 28.08
CA ALA A 450 -23.39 5.14 27.99
C ALA A 450 -23.52 5.83 29.37
N ASP A 451 -23.83 5.08 30.41
CA ASP A 451 -24.00 5.58 31.78
C ASP A 451 -22.71 5.57 32.64
N ALA A 452 -21.57 5.14 32.07
CA ALA A 452 -20.35 4.89 32.86
C ALA A 452 -19.79 6.13 33.59
N LEU A 453 -20.06 7.33 33.08
CA LEU A 453 -19.61 8.60 33.65
C LEU A 453 -20.76 9.43 34.30
N VAL A 454 -21.97 8.88 34.34
CA VAL A 454 -23.12 9.53 34.97
C VAL A 454 -23.23 9.04 36.41
N GLU A 455 -23.10 9.97 37.40
CA GLU A 455 -23.39 9.64 38.77
C GLU A 455 -24.91 9.34 38.92
N ARG A 456 -25.23 8.10 39.26
CA ARG A 456 -26.61 7.80 39.64
C ARG A 456 -26.84 8.38 41.02
N SER A 457 -27.68 9.40 41.13
CA SER A 457 -28.23 9.82 42.43
C SER A 457 -28.90 8.61 43.07
N VAL A 458 -28.33 8.13 44.18
CA VAL A 458 -28.90 7.05 45.01
C VAL A 458 -30.10 7.53 45.75
#